data_fa36c69083ddf179860ce3d9aa140968
#
_entry.id   fa36c69083ddf179860ce3d9aa140968
#
_cell.length_a   1.000
_cell.length_b   1.000
_cell.length_c   1.000
_cell.angle_alpha   90.00
_cell.angle_beta   90.00
_cell.angle_gamma   90.00
#
_symmetry.space_group_name_H-M   'P 1'
#
loop_
_entity.id
_entity.type
_entity.pdbx_description
1 polymer ?
#
loop_
_entity_poly.entity_id
_entity_poly.type
_entity_poly.pdbx_seq_one_letter_code
_entity_poly.pdbx_strand_id
1 'polypeptide(L)'
;MATTRIIVLFNLKPGVDRAAYEAWARATDLPIVNALASVERFTVHAATSLLGSDAPPPYQYVEIIDVADMALFGEETTSETMTRVAGEFQQWADPVFMLTDEIAA
;
A
#
# COMPACT_ATOMS: atom_id res chain seq x y z
N MET A 1 4.83 -18.41 12.46
CA MET A 1 5.39 -17.06 12.61
C MET A 1 4.29 -16.03 12.54
N ALA A 2 4.44 -14.95 13.27
CA ALA A 2 3.44 -13.90 13.27
C ALA A 2 3.48 -13.13 11.95
N THR A 3 2.30 -12.78 11.43
CA THR A 3 2.16 -11.92 10.29
C THR A 3 2.51 -10.48 10.68
N THR A 4 3.32 -9.82 9.87
CA THR A 4 3.58 -8.39 10.01
C THR A 4 2.59 -7.64 9.13
N ARG A 5 1.85 -6.71 9.73
CA ARG A 5 0.96 -5.84 8.96
C ARG A 5 1.66 -4.52 8.68
N ILE A 6 1.86 -4.23 7.40
CA ILE A 6 2.37 -2.94 6.96
C ILE A 6 1.17 -2.06 6.62
N ILE A 7 1.12 -0.88 7.22
CA ILE A 7 0.08 0.11 6.93
C ILE A 7 0.74 1.26 6.19
N VAL A 8 0.20 1.58 5.03
CA VAL A 8 0.74 2.62 4.16
C VAL A 8 -0.28 3.75 4.09
N LEU A 9 0.15 4.96 4.37
CA LEU A 9 -0.69 6.16 4.32
C LEU A 9 -0.11 7.11 3.28
N PHE A 10 -0.98 7.65 2.41
CA PHE A 10 -0.48 8.59 1.41
C PHE A 10 -1.56 9.48 0.82
N ASN A 11 -1.09 10.61 0.31
CA ASN A 11 -1.83 11.48 -0.58
C ASN A 11 -1.20 11.42 -1.96
N LEU A 12 -2.00 11.60 -2.99
CA LEU A 12 -1.47 11.74 -4.34
C LEU A 12 -0.73 13.06 -4.46
N LYS A 13 0.31 13.08 -5.28
CA LYS A 13 1.05 14.30 -5.57
C LYS A 13 0.14 15.32 -6.24
N PRO A 14 0.42 16.65 -6.08
CA PRO A 14 -0.38 17.68 -6.73
C PRO A 14 -0.50 17.44 -8.24
N GLY A 15 -1.71 17.61 -8.78
CA GLY A 15 -1.98 17.45 -10.20
C GLY A 15 -2.20 16.02 -10.67
N VAL A 16 -2.06 15.03 -9.78
CA VAL A 16 -2.30 13.63 -10.14
C VAL A 16 -3.81 13.36 -10.15
N ASP A 17 -4.27 12.72 -11.21
CA ASP A 17 -5.66 12.32 -11.35
C ASP A 17 -5.93 11.03 -10.56
N ARG A 18 -6.93 11.07 -9.66
CA ARG A 18 -7.31 9.91 -8.83
C ARG A 18 -7.72 8.71 -9.66
N ALA A 19 -8.49 8.93 -10.73
CA ALA A 19 -8.94 7.83 -11.58
C ALA A 19 -7.78 7.14 -12.27
N ALA A 20 -6.77 7.90 -12.68
CA ALA A 20 -5.57 7.34 -13.31
C ALA A 20 -4.74 6.52 -12.31
N TYR A 21 -4.55 7.03 -11.08
CA TYR A 21 -3.88 6.27 -10.03
C TYR A 21 -4.63 4.96 -9.73
N GLU A 22 -5.95 5.04 -9.54
CA GLU A 22 -6.74 3.85 -9.20
C GLU A 22 -6.74 2.81 -10.32
N ALA A 23 -6.71 3.24 -11.58
CA ALA A 23 -6.56 2.32 -12.71
C ALA A 23 -5.22 1.61 -12.68
N TRP A 24 -4.13 2.33 -12.39
CA TRP A 24 -2.80 1.74 -12.22
C TRP A 24 -2.78 0.75 -11.05
N ALA A 25 -3.37 1.12 -9.92
CA ALA A 25 -3.42 0.24 -8.74
C ALA A 25 -4.13 -1.07 -9.05
N ARG A 26 -5.25 -1.03 -9.77
CA ARG A 26 -6.01 -2.23 -10.15
C ARG A 26 -5.27 -3.09 -11.17
N ALA A 27 -4.61 -2.47 -12.14
CA ALA A 27 -3.98 -3.18 -13.24
C ALA A 27 -2.58 -3.70 -12.91
N THR A 28 -1.86 -3.00 -12.04
CA THR A 28 -0.42 -3.25 -11.81
C THR A 28 -0.13 -3.58 -10.35
N ASP A 29 -0.41 -2.67 -9.43
CA ASP A 29 0.03 -2.79 -8.04
C ASP A 29 -0.64 -3.96 -7.32
N LEU A 30 -1.96 -4.01 -7.34
CA LEU A 30 -2.72 -5.05 -6.64
C LEU A 30 -2.40 -6.46 -7.13
N PRO A 31 -2.40 -6.77 -8.43
CA PRO A 31 -2.10 -8.13 -8.87
C PRO A 31 -0.64 -8.53 -8.63
N ILE A 32 0.31 -7.63 -8.80
CA ILE A 32 1.73 -7.95 -8.66
C ILE A 32 2.08 -8.20 -7.19
N VAL A 33 1.68 -7.31 -6.29
CA VAL A 33 2.00 -7.46 -4.85
C VAL A 33 1.27 -8.66 -4.25
N ASN A 34 0.01 -8.89 -4.63
CA ASN A 34 -0.74 -10.07 -4.15
C ASN A 34 -0.18 -11.39 -4.68
N ALA A 35 0.63 -11.39 -5.72
CA ALA A 35 1.28 -12.58 -6.26
C ALA A 35 2.58 -12.94 -5.54
N LEU A 36 3.10 -12.07 -4.67
CA LEU A 36 4.33 -12.36 -3.92
C LEU A 36 4.08 -13.48 -2.92
N ALA A 37 5.02 -14.43 -2.84
CA ALA A 37 4.88 -15.59 -1.97
C ALA A 37 4.84 -15.19 -0.48
N SER A 38 5.50 -14.11 -0.10
CA SER A 38 5.54 -13.61 1.28
C SER A 38 4.28 -12.86 1.70
N VAL A 39 3.45 -12.43 0.75
CA VAL A 39 2.26 -11.60 1.03
C VAL A 39 1.03 -12.49 1.15
N GLU A 40 0.36 -12.42 2.29
CA GLU A 40 -0.93 -13.09 2.48
C GLU A 40 -2.04 -12.31 1.81
N ARG A 41 -2.03 -10.99 1.97
CA ARG A 41 -3.06 -10.13 1.39
C ARG A 41 -2.54 -8.70 1.28
N PHE A 42 -2.82 -8.04 0.16
CA PHE A 42 -2.59 -6.63 -0.07
C PHE A 42 -3.88 -5.98 -0.53
N THR A 43 -4.31 -4.92 0.18
CA THR A 43 -5.51 -4.16 -0.14
C THR A 43 -5.20 -2.67 -0.18
N VAL A 44 -5.92 -1.95 -1.02
CA VAL A 44 -5.84 -0.49 -1.13
C VAL A 44 -7.23 0.08 -0.88
N HIS A 45 -7.31 1.08 -0.01
CA HIS A 45 -8.56 1.70 0.39
C HIS A 45 -8.52 3.20 0.11
N ALA A 46 -9.53 3.71 -0.56
CA ALA A 46 -9.72 5.14 -0.74
C ALA A 46 -10.48 5.68 0.47
N ALA A 47 -9.95 6.72 1.12
CA ALA A 47 -10.66 7.39 2.20
C ALA A 47 -11.83 8.19 1.61
N THR A 48 -12.99 8.05 2.20
CA THR A 48 -14.21 8.71 1.72
C THR A 48 -14.62 9.91 2.58
N SER A 49 -14.47 9.79 3.89
CA SER A 49 -14.86 10.83 4.85
C SER A 49 -14.28 10.50 6.21
N LEU A 50 -14.39 11.44 7.14
CA LEU A 50 -14.09 11.21 8.56
C LEU A 50 -15.37 10.92 9.30
N LEU A 51 -15.32 9.93 10.20
CA LEU A 51 -16.45 9.62 11.06
C LEU A 51 -16.73 10.79 12.01
N GLY A 52 -17.94 11.33 11.96
CA GLY A 52 -18.35 12.40 12.85
C GLY A 52 -17.76 13.78 12.57
N SER A 53 -17.22 14.01 11.39
CA SER A 53 -16.63 15.30 11.00
C SER A 53 -16.86 15.58 9.54
N ASP A 54 -17.00 16.87 9.19
CA ASP A 54 -17.09 17.34 7.81
C ASP A 54 -15.71 17.69 7.25
N ALA A 55 -14.64 17.60 8.06
CA ALA A 55 -13.30 17.87 7.57
C ALA A 55 -12.84 16.77 6.60
N PRO A 56 -11.98 17.11 5.63
CA PRO A 56 -11.44 16.09 4.73
C PRO A 56 -10.51 15.14 5.48
N PRO A 57 -10.44 13.86 5.07
CA PRO A 57 -9.46 12.93 5.63
C PRO A 57 -8.02 13.46 5.45
N PRO A 58 -7.14 13.25 6.45
CA PRO A 58 -5.73 13.69 6.33
C PRO A 58 -4.95 12.93 5.27
N TYR A 59 -5.39 11.72 4.91
CA TYR A 59 -4.81 10.92 3.83
C TYR A 59 -5.91 10.46 2.90
N GLN A 60 -5.61 10.47 1.60
CA GLN A 60 -6.56 10.03 0.58
C GLN A 60 -6.66 8.52 0.49
N TYR A 61 -5.57 7.80 0.81
CA TYR A 61 -5.50 6.35 0.65
C TYR A 61 -4.80 5.69 1.83
N VAL A 62 -5.22 4.46 2.09
CA VAL A 62 -4.60 3.56 3.06
C VAL A 62 -4.37 2.23 2.36
N GLU A 63 -3.15 1.68 2.48
CA GLU A 63 -2.86 0.33 2.04
C GLU A 63 -2.58 -0.55 3.24
N ILE A 64 -2.97 -1.80 3.15
CA ILE A 64 -2.70 -2.81 4.16
C ILE A 64 -2.02 -3.98 3.46
N ILE A 65 -0.81 -4.30 3.90
CA ILE A 65 -0.04 -5.43 3.38
C ILE A 65 0.22 -6.38 4.54
N ASP A 66 -0.39 -7.56 4.49
CA ASP A 66 -0.14 -8.61 5.48
C ASP A 66 0.96 -9.52 4.94
N VAL A 67 2.11 -9.50 5.62
CA VAL A 67 3.31 -10.20 5.22
C VAL A 67 3.58 -11.36 6.17
N ALA A 68 3.57 -12.59 5.64
CA ALA A 68 3.80 -13.79 6.43
C ALA A 68 5.28 -13.99 6.76
N ASP A 69 6.19 -13.55 5.89
CA ASP A 69 7.63 -13.75 6.02
C ASP A 69 8.36 -12.49 5.55
N MET A 70 8.79 -11.68 6.52
CA MET A 70 9.46 -10.40 6.22
C MET A 70 10.83 -10.59 5.56
N ALA A 71 11.56 -11.66 5.87
CA ALA A 71 12.85 -11.93 5.23
C ALA A 71 12.64 -12.22 3.74
N LEU A 72 11.66 -13.04 3.41
CA LEU A 72 11.31 -13.34 2.03
C LEU A 72 10.77 -12.08 1.31
N PHE A 73 9.94 -11.30 1.98
CA PHE A 73 9.43 -10.04 1.44
C PHE A 73 10.57 -9.11 1.05
N GLY A 74 11.58 -8.99 1.93
CA GLY A 74 12.79 -8.19 1.65
C GLY A 74 13.52 -8.66 0.40
N GLU A 75 13.61 -9.97 0.18
CA GLU A 75 14.20 -10.53 -1.03
C GLU A 75 13.33 -10.26 -2.27
N GLU A 76 12.04 -10.51 -2.17
CA GLU A 76 11.11 -10.34 -3.30
C GLU A 76 11.03 -8.88 -3.76
N THR A 77 11.13 -7.93 -2.84
CA THR A 77 11.05 -6.50 -3.19
C THR A 77 12.29 -5.98 -3.91
N THR A 78 13.39 -6.74 -3.95
CA THR A 78 14.58 -6.38 -4.73
C THR A 78 14.50 -6.85 -6.18
N SER A 79 13.46 -7.58 -6.56
CA SER A 79 13.28 -8.03 -7.94
C SER A 79 13.13 -6.84 -8.89
N GLU A 80 13.44 -7.07 -10.17
CA GLU A 80 13.28 -6.05 -11.21
C GLU A 80 11.83 -5.56 -11.31
N THR A 81 10.87 -6.49 -11.25
CA THR A 81 9.45 -6.16 -11.31
C THR A 81 9.04 -5.28 -10.13
N MET A 82 9.41 -5.64 -8.89
CA MET A 82 9.05 -4.86 -7.72
C MET A 82 9.75 -3.52 -7.66
N THR A 83 11.00 -3.44 -8.11
CA THR A 83 11.72 -2.17 -8.23
C THR A 83 11.00 -1.23 -9.20
N ARG A 84 10.50 -1.76 -10.31
CA ARG A 84 9.72 -0.98 -11.28
C ARG A 84 8.40 -0.50 -10.68
N VAL A 85 7.66 -1.39 -10.01
CA VAL A 85 6.37 -1.05 -9.38
C VAL A 85 6.56 0.02 -8.32
N ALA A 86 7.57 -0.11 -7.46
CA ALA A 86 7.88 0.88 -6.44
C ALA A 86 8.23 2.25 -7.04
N GLY A 87 9.01 2.24 -8.13
CA GLY A 87 9.35 3.48 -8.86
C GLY A 87 8.13 4.14 -9.49
N GLU A 88 7.22 3.36 -10.05
CA GLU A 88 5.96 3.88 -10.59
C GLU A 88 5.08 4.46 -9.49
N PHE A 89 4.98 3.78 -8.36
CA PHE A 89 4.21 4.26 -7.21
C PHE A 89 4.71 5.62 -6.72
N GLN A 90 6.03 5.80 -6.67
CA GLN A 90 6.63 7.07 -6.24
C GLN A 90 6.33 8.24 -7.20
N GLN A 91 5.93 7.96 -8.43
CA GLN A 91 5.47 9.00 -9.35
C GLN A 91 4.06 9.49 -8.97
N TRP A 92 3.25 8.63 -8.36
CA TRP A 92 1.88 8.95 -7.94
C TRP A 92 1.82 9.63 -6.58
N ALA A 93 2.67 9.21 -5.64
CA ALA A 93 2.53 9.56 -4.22
C ALA A 93 3.86 9.55 -3.48
N ASP A 94 3.84 10.15 -2.28
CA ASP A 94 4.93 10.08 -1.30
C ASP A 94 4.40 9.30 -0.08
N PRO A 95 4.48 7.97 -0.07
CA PRO A 95 3.88 7.16 0.97
C PRO A 95 4.71 7.08 2.25
N VAL A 96 4.03 6.84 3.37
CA VAL A 96 4.64 6.46 4.64
C VAL A 96 4.31 4.99 4.89
N PHE A 97 5.34 4.16 5.03
CA PHE A 97 5.20 2.73 5.30
C PHE A 97 5.46 2.48 6.78
N MET A 98 4.46 1.98 7.49
CA MET A 98 4.60 1.65 8.91
C MET A 98 4.49 0.15 9.10
N LEU A 99 5.52 -0.44 9.73
CA LEU A 99 5.45 -1.83 10.16
C LEU A 99 4.76 -1.84 11.52
N THR A 100 3.80 -2.74 11.70
CA THR A 100 3.01 -2.81 12.94
C THR A 100 2.98 -4.21 13.49
N ASP A 101 2.79 -4.30 14.81
CA ASP A 101 2.47 -5.54 15.51
C ASP A 101 1.07 -5.42 16.08
N GLU A 102 0.27 -6.47 15.95
CA GLU A 102 -1.04 -6.49 16.55
C GLU A 102 -0.92 -6.51 18.07
N ILE A 103 -1.69 -5.65 18.74
CA ILE A 103 -1.82 -5.70 20.19
C ILE A 103 -2.98 -6.65 20.50
N ALA A 104 -2.64 -7.86 20.88
CA ALA A 104 -3.63 -8.87 21.20
C ALA A 104 -4.20 -8.67 22.61
N ALA A 105 -5.47 -9.06 22.78
CA ALA A 105 -6.13 -8.99 24.07
C ALA A 105 -5.58 -10.04 25.06
#